data_e29b88b80cc14e9734bb9afec775c4ff
#
_entry.id   e29b88b80cc14e9734bb9afec775c4ff
#
_cell.length_a   1.000
_cell.length_b   1.000
_cell.length_c   1.000
_cell.angle_alpha   90.00
_cell.angle_beta   90.00
_cell.angle_gamma   90.00
#
_symmetry.space_group_name_H-M   'P 1'
#
loop_
_entity.id
_entity.type
_entity.pdbx_description
1 polymer ?
#
loop_
_entity_poly.entity_id
_entity_poly.type
_entity_poly.pdbx_seq_one_letter_code
_entity_poly.pdbx_strand_id
1 'polypeptide(L)'
;MPALIHKDTPMKGHPDVIACLKELLRGELAARDQYFIHSRRYEDQGLFALYERLNHEMEEETQHADALLRRILFLGGTPDMRPHGFEPGVTVEEMLQKDLDTEYSVRNNLAAGMKLCEQHQDYVSRDMLLVQLKDTEEDHAWWLEQQLSLIKRIGLALYQTSKMESKGNVAH
;
A
#
# COMPACT_ATOMS: atom_id res chain seq x y z
N MET A 1 16.01 -36.45 -8.07
CA MET A 1 16.58 -36.44 -6.72
C MET A 1 16.51 -35.02 -6.17
N PRO A 2 15.89 -34.76 -5.02
CA PRO A 2 15.97 -33.43 -4.44
C PRO A 2 17.41 -33.15 -4.05
N ALA A 3 17.93 -31.98 -4.44
CA ALA A 3 19.25 -31.53 -4.04
C ALA A 3 19.30 -31.44 -2.51
N LEU A 4 20.26 -32.14 -1.88
CA LEU A 4 20.53 -32.01 -0.47
C LEU A 4 20.95 -30.57 -0.17
N ILE A 5 20.11 -29.86 0.60
CA ILE A 5 20.45 -28.54 1.10
C ILE A 5 21.60 -28.71 2.09
N HIS A 6 22.80 -28.29 1.70
CA HIS A 6 23.94 -28.25 2.60
C HIS A 6 23.66 -27.27 3.74
N LYS A 7 23.91 -27.69 4.98
CA LYS A 7 23.68 -26.87 6.19
C LYS A 7 24.42 -25.52 6.22
N ASP A 8 25.38 -25.34 5.33
CA ASP A 8 26.26 -24.16 5.28
C ASP A 8 25.92 -23.21 4.10
N THR A 9 24.82 -23.47 3.36
CA THR A 9 24.41 -22.58 2.28
C THR A 9 23.36 -21.61 2.83
N PRO A 10 23.62 -20.30 2.75
CA PRO A 10 22.62 -19.32 3.18
C PRO A 10 21.32 -19.46 2.36
N MET A 11 20.19 -19.21 3.01
CA MET A 11 18.88 -19.21 2.34
C MET A 11 18.89 -18.15 1.24
N LYS A 12 18.79 -18.59 0.01
CA LYS A 12 18.70 -17.71 -1.17
C LYS A 12 17.37 -17.91 -1.85
N GLY A 13 16.71 -16.79 -2.13
CA GLY A 13 15.46 -16.80 -2.87
C GLY A 13 15.67 -17.02 -4.38
N HIS A 14 14.59 -17.39 -5.05
CA HIS A 14 14.61 -17.45 -6.50
C HIS A 14 14.76 -16.03 -7.09
N PRO A 15 15.63 -15.82 -8.12
CA PRO A 15 15.84 -14.49 -8.71
C PRO A 15 14.56 -13.78 -9.16
N ASP A 16 13.61 -14.53 -9.73
CA ASP A 16 12.34 -13.96 -10.20
C ASP A 16 11.47 -13.48 -9.04
N VAL A 17 11.46 -14.21 -7.92
CA VAL A 17 10.75 -13.79 -6.70
C VAL A 17 11.38 -12.52 -6.14
N ILE A 18 12.71 -12.49 -6.01
CA ILE A 18 13.42 -11.30 -5.54
C ILE A 18 13.14 -10.10 -6.43
N ALA A 19 13.18 -10.25 -7.75
CA ALA A 19 12.87 -9.18 -8.70
C ALA A 19 11.44 -8.66 -8.54
N CYS A 20 10.48 -9.57 -8.36
CA CYS A 20 9.08 -9.23 -8.11
C CYS A 20 8.92 -8.44 -6.79
N LEU A 21 9.52 -8.91 -5.70
CA LEU A 21 9.45 -8.24 -4.40
C LEU A 21 10.08 -6.84 -4.45
N LYS A 22 11.15 -6.65 -5.23
CA LYS A 22 11.78 -5.33 -5.44
C LYS A 22 10.83 -4.35 -6.14
N GLU A 23 10.10 -4.80 -7.16
CA GLU A 23 9.11 -3.96 -7.84
C GLU A 23 7.91 -3.64 -6.94
N LEU A 24 7.43 -4.61 -6.16
CA LEU A 24 6.38 -4.39 -5.16
C LEU A 24 6.83 -3.36 -4.11
N LEU A 25 8.07 -3.44 -3.62
CA LEU A 25 8.62 -2.45 -2.69
C LEU A 25 8.58 -1.03 -3.27
N ARG A 26 8.96 -0.86 -4.52
CA ARG A 26 8.91 0.45 -5.20
C ARG A 26 7.47 0.97 -5.31
N GLY A 27 6.52 0.07 -5.54
CA GLY A 27 5.09 0.39 -5.55
C GLY A 27 4.58 0.87 -4.19
N GLU A 28 4.93 0.17 -3.11
CA GLU A 28 4.55 0.56 -1.73
C GLU A 28 5.17 1.89 -1.31
N LEU A 29 6.42 2.13 -1.68
CA LEU A 29 7.06 3.43 -1.45
C LEU A 29 6.36 4.57 -2.20
N ALA A 30 5.90 4.34 -3.42
CA ALA A 30 5.12 5.31 -4.19
C ALA A 30 3.73 5.55 -3.58
N ALA A 31 3.03 4.50 -3.16
CA ALA A 31 1.74 4.61 -2.47
C ALA A 31 1.87 5.40 -1.17
N ARG A 32 2.88 5.07 -0.34
CA ARG A 32 3.22 5.82 0.87
C ARG A 32 3.40 7.31 0.59
N ASP A 33 4.19 7.65 -0.40
CA ASP A 33 4.49 9.05 -0.74
C ASP A 33 3.26 9.78 -1.29
N GLN A 34 2.40 9.09 -2.04
CA GLN A 34 1.12 9.62 -2.50
C GLN A 34 0.18 9.91 -1.34
N TYR A 35 0.02 8.98 -0.41
CA TYR A 35 -0.76 9.20 0.81
C TYR A 35 -0.19 10.31 1.67
N PHE A 36 1.14 10.42 1.73
CA PHE A 36 1.81 11.49 2.44
C PHE A 36 1.38 12.86 1.92
N ILE A 37 1.52 13.13 0.64
CA ILE A 37 1.13 14.43 0.06
C ILE A 37 -0.38 14.65 0.11
N HIS A 38 -1.20 13.63 -0.13
CA HIS A 38 -2.65 13.77 -0.05
C HIS A 38 -3.12 14.08 1.38
N SER A 39 -2.55 13.43 2.39
CA SER A 39 -2.88 13.71 3.79
C SER A 39 -2.60 15.17 4.15
N ARG A 40 -1.46 15.73 3.73
CA ARG A 40 -1.08 17.13 4.01
C ARG A 40 -1.95 18.13 3.24
N ARG A 41 -2.39 17.79 2.04
CA ARG A 41 -3.37 18.59 1.30
C ARG A 41 -4.74 18.61 1.97
N TYR A 42 -5.19 17.50 2.53
CA TYR A 42 -6.42 17.46 3.33
C TYR A 42 -6.30 18.30 4.61
N GLU A 43 -5.17 18.23 5.30
CA GLU A 43 -4.89 19.07 6.46
C GLU A 43 -4.94 20.56 6.11
N ASP A 44 -4.26 20.97 5.04
CA ASP A 44 -4.25 22.34 4.54
C ASP A 44 -5.66 22.86 4.15
N GLN A 45 -6.52 21.97 3.68
CA GLN A 45 -7.92 22.26 3.35
C GLN A 45 -8.86 22.23 4.55
N GLY A 46 -8.39 21.91 5.74
CA GLY A 46 -9.22 21.81 6.95
C GLY A 46 -10.03 20.51 7.03
N LEU A 47 -9.72 19.49 6.24
CA LEU A 47 -10.42 18.20 6.21
C LEU A 47 -9.70 17.19 7.11
N PHE A 48 -9.74 17.43 8.42
CA PHE A 48 -8.91 16.71 9.40
C PHE A 48 -9.20 15.22 9.50
N ALA A 49 -10.45 14.80 9.30
CA ALA A 49 -10.79 13.37 9.30
C ALA A 49 -10.14 12.63 8.13
N LEU A 50 -10.04 13.25 6.96
CA LEU A 50 -9.31 12.69 5.82
C LEU A 50 -7.79 12.73 6.03
N TYR A 51 -7.28 13.83 6.59
CA TYR A 51 -5.88 13.92 6.98
C TYR A 51 -5.48 12.76 7.90
N GLU A 52 -6.20 12.54 8.98
CA GLU A 52 -5.90 11.47 9.93
C GLU A 52 -5.96 10.08 9.28
N ARG A 53 -6.97 9.83 8.46
CA ARG A 53 -7.10 8.55 7.77
C ARG A 53 -5.94 8.33 6.81
N LEU A 54 -5.60 9.28 5.95
CA LEU A 54 -4.54 9.12 4.97
C LEU A 54 -3.14 9.10 5.62
N ASN A 55 -2.96 9.80 6.74
CA ASN A 55 -1.73 9.69 7.53
C ASN A 55 -1.56 8.28 8.11
N HIS A 56 -2.63 7.66 8.57
CA HIS A 56 -2.63 6.27 9.02
C HIS A 56 -2.28 5.30 7.87
N GLU A 57 -2.88 5.48 6.69
CA GLU A 57 -2.55 4.68 5.50
C GLU A 57 -1.06 4.82 5.13
N MET A 58 -0.49 6.02 5.19
CA MET A 58 0.94 6.25 4.96
C MET A 58 1.82 5.42 5.91
N GLU A 59 1.41 5.31 7.18
CA GLU A 59 2.12 4.49 8.17
C GLU A 59 2.00 2.99 7.85
N GLU A 60 0.83 2.53 7.43
CA GLU A 60 0.61 1.14 7.02
C GLU A 60 1.44 0.77 5.77
N GLU A 61 1.48 1.64 4.76
CA GLU A 61 2.34 1.43 3.59
C GLU A 61 3.83 1.39 3.94
N THR A 62 4.25 2.14 4.96
CA THR A 62 5.61 2.05 5.49
C THR A 62 5.87 0.67 6.11
N GLN A 63 4.90 0.09 6.80
CA GLN A 63 4.99 -1.27 7.35
C GLN A 63 5.00 -2.34 6.25
N HIS A 64 4.20 -2.17 5.21
CA HIS A 64 4.23 -3.06 4.03
C HIS A 64 5.60 -3.01 3.35
N ALA A 65 6.14 -1.83 3.15
CA ALA A 65 7.48 -1.64 2.59
C ALA A 65 8.57 -2.28 3.48
N ASP A 66 8.47 -2.14 4.81
CA ASP A 66 9.42 -2.77 5.75
C ASP A 66 9.40 -4.30 5.63
N ALA A 67 8.22 -4.91 5.55
CA ALA A 67 8.10 -6.35 5.38
C ALA A 67 8.74 -6.85 4.08
N LEU A 68 8.50 -6.14 2.97
CA LEU A 68 9.12 -6.44 1.68
C LEU A 68 10.64 -6.27 1.73
N LEU A 69 11.12 -5.19 2.31
CA LEU A 69 12.54 -4.89 2.47
C LEU A 69 13.26 -6.00 3.25
N ARG A 70 12.72 -6.38 4.40
CA ARG A 70 13.28 -7.46 5.23
C ARG A 70 13.31 -8.79 4.49
N ARG A 71 12.25 -9.11 3.75
CA ARG A 71 12.18 -10.36 2.99
C ARG A 71 13.18 -10.39 1.84
N ILE A 72 13.34 -9.31 1.10
CA ILE A 72 14.35 -9.19 0.03
C ILE A 72 15.76 -9.43 0.59
N LEU A 73 16.10 -8.79 1.71
CA LEU A 73 17.40 -8.97 2.37
C LEU A 73 17.60 -10.40 2.85
N PHE A 74 16.59 -11.01 3.47
CA PHE A 74 16.64 -12.41 3.90
C PHE A 74 16.91 -13.38 2.75
N LEU A 75 16.29 -13.13 1.58
CA LEU A 75 16.46 -13.94 0.37
C LEU A 75 17.79 -13.68 -0.35
N GLY A 76 18.61 -12.76 0.13
CA GLY A 76 19.92 -12.41 -0.44
C GLY A 76 19.85 -11.40 -1.58
N GLY A 77 18.72 -10.72 -1.74
CA GLY A 77 18.54 -9.65 -2.73
C GLY A 77 19.05 -8.28 -2.26
N THR A 78 19.20 -7.36 -3.20
CA THR A 78 19.50 -5.94 -2.93
C THR A 78 18.27 -5.11 -3.23
N PRO A 79 17.65 -4.45 -2.22
CA PRO A 79 16.45 -3.63 -2.44
C PRO A 79 16.73 -2.42 -3.34
N ASP A 80 15.72 -1.99 -4.08
CA ASP A 80 15.70 -0.71 -4.76
C ASP A 80 14.73 0.23 -4.01
N MET A 81 15.27 1.26 -3.37
CA MET A 81 14.51 2.20 -2.54
C MET A 81 13.94 3.39 -3.32
N ARG A 82 14.03 3.37 -4.65
CA ARG A 82 13.44 4.42 -5.49
C ARG A 82 11.97 4.13 -5.73
N PRO A 83 11.05 4.99 -5.28
CA PRO A 83 9.63 4.83 -5.55
C PRO A 83 9.35 4.84 -7.06
N HIS A 84 8.25 4.20 -7.48
CA HIS A 84 7.69 4.48 -8.80
C HIS A 84 7.23 5.93 -8.89
N GLY A 85 7.25 6.52 -10.08
CA GLY A 85 6.71 7.86 -10.30
C GLY A 85 5.19 7.89 -10.17
N PHE A 86 4.66 8.99 -9.64
CA PHE A 86 3.22 9.24 -9.52
C PHE A 86 2.90 10.72 -9.64
N GLU A 87 1.66 11.02 -10.01
CA GLU A 87 1.13 12.39 -10.06
C GLU A 87 0.04 12.53 -9.01
N PRO A 88 0.27 13.32 -7.94
CA PRO A 88 -0.74 13.48 -6.89
C PRO A 88 -1.97 14.23 -7.38
N GLY A 89 -3.12 13.95 -6.79
CA GLY A 89 -4.34 14.71 -6.97
C GLY A 89 -4.29 16.07 -6.27
N VAL A 90 -5.16 16.97 -6.64
CA VAL A 90 -5.27 18.31 -6.05
C VAL A 90 -6.63 18.51 -5.36
N THR A 91 -7.72 18.16 -6.03
CA THR A 91 -9.07 18.21 -5.45
C THR A 91 -9.36 16.96 -4.61
N VAL A 92 -10.34 17.04 -3.74
CA VAL A 92 -10.76 15.89 -2.91
C VAL A 92 -11.10 14.68 -3.76
N GLU A 93 -11.90 14.87 -4.82
CA GLU A 93 -12.30 13.77 -5.69
C GLU A 93 -11.13 13.18 -6.47
N GLU A 94 -10.22 14.04 -6.98
CA GLU A 94 -9.01 13.57 -7.67
C GLU A 94 -8.10 12.76 -6.73
N MET A 95 -7.89 13.24 -5.51
CA MET A 95 -7.05 12.53 -4.53
C MET A 95 -7.63 11.17 -4.19
N LEU A 96 -8.93 11.10 -3.88
CA LEU A 96 -9.61 9.82 -3.59
C LEU A 96 -9.58 8.86 -4.77
N GLN A 97 -9.81 9.36 -6.00
CA GLN A 97 -9.80 8.53 -7.19
C GLN A 97 -8.39 7.99 -7.50
N LYS A 98 -7.37 8.84 -7.39
CA LYS A 98 -5.98 8.42 -7.61
C LYS A 98 -5.51 7.41 -6.57
N ASP A 99 -5.93 7.58 -5.32
CA ASP A 99 -5.64 6.59 -4.28
C ASP A 99 -6.31 5.25 -4.59
N LEU A 100 -7.57 5.26 -5.02
CA LEU A 100 -8.27 4.04 -5.41
C LEU A 100 -7.62 3.34 -6.62
N ASP A 101 -7.23 4.10 -7.63
CA ASP A 101 -6.52 3.56 -8.81
C ASP A 101 -5.18 2.93 -8.41
N THR A 102 -4.48 3.55 -7.45
CA THR A 102 -3.25 3.00 -6.87
C THR A 102 -3.52 1.68 -6.15
N GLU A 103 -4.56 1.61 -5.31
CA GLU A 103 -4.92 0.37 -4.61
C GLU A 103 -5.29 -0.77 -5.57
N TYR A 104 -6.03 -0.48 -6.64
CA TYR A 104 -6.34 -1.49 -7.64
C TYR A 104 -5.08 -2.00 -8.37
N SER A 105 -4.13 -1.11 -8.64
CA SER A 105 -2.84 -1.49 -9.23
C SER A 105 -2.01 -2.35 -8.27
N VAL A 106 -1.91 -1.94 -7.02
CA VAL A 106 -1.21 -2.67 -5.94
C VAL A 106 -1.83 -4.06 -5.77
N ARG A 107 -3.16 -4.15 -5.68
CA ARG A 107 -3.90 -5.41 -5.59
C ARG A 107 -3.51 -6.39 -6.71
N ASN A 108 -3.54 -5.92 -7.94
CA ASN A 108 -3.22 -6.76 -9.10
C ASN A 108 -1.76 -7.23 -9.06
N ASN A 109 -0.84 -6.35 -8.68
CA ASN A 109 0.58 -6.67 -8.57
C ASN A 109 0.87 -7.66 -7.44
N LEU A 110 0.20 -7.51 -6.28
CA LEU A 110 0.32 -8.44 -5.16
C LEU A 110 -0.21 -9.83 -5.54
N ALA A 111 -1.36 -9.91 -6.20
CA ALA A 111 -1.93 -11.18 -6.66
C ALA A 111 -1.00 -11.90 -7.66
N ALA A 112 -0.43 -11.15 -8.60
CA ALA A 112 0.56 -11.69 -9.53
C ALA A 112 1.84 -12.16 -8.83
N GLY A 113 2.30 -11.40 -7.83
CA GLY A 113 3.45 -11.76 -6.99
C GLY A 113 3.22 -13.03 -6.17
N MET A 114 2.02 -13.19 -5.60
CA MET A 114 1.65 -14.41 -4.88
C MET A 114 1.69 -15.64 -5.80
N LYS A 115 1.13 -15.53 -7.01
CA LYS A 115 1.17 -16.60 -8.00
C LYS A 115 2.61 -16.98 -8.34
N LEU A 116 3.49 -15.99 -8.53
CA LEU A 116 4.91 -16.23 -8.82
C LEU A 116 5.62 -16.92 -7.66
N CYS A 117 5.37 -16.50 -6.43
CA CYS A 117 5.90 -17.14 -5.23
C CYS A 117 5.49 -18.61 -5.15
N GLU A 118 4.22 -18.93 -5.43
CA GLU A 118 3.73 -20.32 -5.46
C GLU A 118 4.44 -21.15 -6.53
N GLN A 119 4.64 -20.62 -7.72
CA GLN A 119 5.37 -21.29 -8.81
C GLN A 119 6.80 -21.71 -8.39
N HIS A 120 7.42 -20.93 -7.52
CA HIS A 120 8.76 -21.20 -6.98
C HIS A 120 8.75 -21.81 -5.58
N GLN A 121 7.59 -22.22 -5.08
CA GLN A 121 7.41 -22.83 -3.74
C GLN A 121 7.90 -21.92 -2.59
N ASP A 122 7.90 -20.61 -2.80
CA ASP A 122 8.19 -19.63 -1.76
C ASP A 122 6.88 -19.20 -1.06
N TYR A 123 6.36 -20.11 -0.26
CA TYR A 123 5.10 -19.93 0.45
C TYR A 123 5.18 -18.87 1.54
N VAL A 124 6.35 -18.65 2.12
CA VAL A 124 6.54 -17.61 3.15
C VAL A 124 6.46 -16.22 2.55
N SER A 125 7.10 -15.98 1.41
CA SER A 125 6.90 -14.72 0.66
C SER A 125 5.46 -14.54 0.21
N ARG A 126 4.82 -15.61 -0.30
CA ARG A 126 3.41 -15.57 -0.67
C ARG A 126 2.51 -15.17 0.50
N ASP A 127 2.71 -15.74 1.67
CA ASP A 127 1.88 -15.46 2.85
C ASP A 127 2.12 -14.04 3.38
N MET A 128 3.33 -13.52 3.29
CA MET A 128 3.60 -12.09 3.56
C MET A 128 2.81 -11.19 2.60
N LEU A 129 2.78 -11.51 1.30
CA LEU A 129 2.01 -10.77 0.31
C LEU A 129 0.50 -10.88 0.53
N LEU A 130 0.01 -12.02 1.06
CA LEU A 130 -1.40 -12.21 1.38
C LEU A 130 -1.87 -11.22 2.45
N VAL A 131 -1.06 -10.94 3.46
CA VAL A 131 -1.39 -9.95 4.49
C VAL A 131 -1.60 -8.57 3.85
N GLN A 132 -0.69 -8.15 2.98
CA GLN A 132 -0.78 -6.87 2.28
C GLN A 132 -1.98 -6.83 1.32
N LEU A 133 -2.23 -7.91 0.60
CA LEU A 133 -3.39 -8.03 -0.31
C LEU A 133 -4.72 -7.89 0.46
N LYS A 134 -4.81 -8.49 1.63
CA LYS A 134 -5.99 -8.40 2.48
C LYS A 134 -6.23 -6.95 2.94
N ASP A 135 -5.20 -6.26 3.40
CA ASP A 135 -5.30 -4.85 3.79
C ASP A 135 -5.73 -3.97 2.62
N THR A 136 -5.15 -4.19 1.44
CA THR A 136 -5.49 -3.47 0.21
C THR A 136 -6.96 -3.66 -0.18
N GLU A 137 -7.47 -4.88 -0.16
CA GLU A 137 -8.84 -5.20 -0.59
C GLU A 137 -9.89 -4.82 0.45
N GLU A 138 -9.68 -5.24 1.71
CA GLU A 138 -10.71 -5.22 2.75
C GLU A 138 -10.72 -3.91 3.53
N ASP A 139 -9.64 -3.13 3.49
CA ASP A 139 -9.55 -1.85 4.17
C ASP A 139 -9.36 -0.69 3.18
N HIS A 140 -8.22 -0.57 2.53
CA HIS A 140 -7.84 0.61 1.74
C HIS A 140 -8.79 0.86 0.56
N ALA A 141 -8.89 -0.08 -0.39
CA ALA A 141 -9.73 0.08 -1.57
C ALA A 141 -11.21 0.16 -1.21
N TRP A 142 -11.68 -0.70 -0.31
CA TRP A 142 -13.07 -0.70 0.14
C TRP A 142 -13.47 0.64 0.77
N TRP A 143 -12.62 1.20 1.64
CA TRP A 143 -12.89 2.51 2.23
C TRP A 143 -12.94 3.63 1.17
N LEU A 144 -12.01 3.65 0.22
CA LEU A 144 -11.98 4.63 -0.87
C LEU A 144 -13.23 4.54 -1.76
N GLU A 145 -13.66 3.34 -2.09
CA GLU A 145 -14.91 3.11 -2.82
C GLU A 145 -16.12 3.69 -2.07
N GLN A 146 -16.16 3.50 -0.75
CA GLN A 146 -17.22 4.07 0.08
C GLN A 146 -17.19 5.62 0.08
N GLN A 147 -16.01 6.25 0.15
CA GLN A 147 -15.89 7.71 0.11
C GLN A 147 -16.42 8.27 -1.21
N LEU A 148 -15.99 7.72 -2.34
CA LEU A 148 -16.44 8.13 -3.66
C LEU A 148 -17.94 7.89 -3.85
N SER A 149 -18.47 6.77 -3.36
CA SER A 149 -19.91 6.49 -3.36
C SER A 149 -20.68 7.50 -2.51
N LEU A 150 -20.16 7.87 -1.35
CA LEU A 150 -20.79 8.85 -0.46
C LEU A 150 -20.86 10.23 -1.12
N ILE A 151 -19.80 10.68 -1.77
CA ILE A 151 -19.80 11.95 -2.53
C ILE A 151 -20.91 11.95 -3.58
N LYS A 152 -21.09 10.86 -4.32
CA LYS A 152 -22.17 10.73 -5.32
C LYS A 152 -23.55 10.82 -4.71
N ARG A 153 -23.75 10.31 -3.49
CA ARG A 153 -25.06 10.26 -2.83
C ARG A 153 -25.45 11.57 -2.16
N ILE A 154 -24.51 12.25 -1.52
CA ILE A 154 -24.81 13.45 -0.70
C ILE A 154 -24.23 14.74 -1.26
N GLY A 155 -23.40 14.66 -2.30
CA GLY A 155 -22.71 15.79 -2.90
C GLY A 155 -21.42 16.17 -2.16
N LEU A 156 -20.49 16.80 -2.88
CA LEU A 156 -19.16 17.13 -2.39
C LEU A 156 -19.17 18.07 -1.19
N ALA A 157 -20.05 19.08 -1.19
CA ALA A 157 -20.10 20.08 -0.12
C ALA A 157 -20.47 19.44 1.24
N LEU A 158 -21.51 18.59 1.28
CA LEU A 158 -21.90 17.87 2.50
C LEU A 158 -20.83 16.87 2.92
N TYR A 159 -20.24 16.17 1.95
CA TYR A 159 -19.14 15.24 2.23
C TYR A 159 -17.97 15.97 2.90
N GLN A 160 -17.50 17.08 2.34
CA GLN A 160 -16.41 17.86 2.92
C GLN A 160 -16.76 18.37 4.33
N THR A 161 -17.99 18.86 4.53
CA THR A 161 -18.44 19.28 5.86
C THR A 161 -18.34 18.14 6.87
N SER A 162 -18.69 16.91 6.48
CA SER A 162 -18.60 15.72 7.36
C SER A 162 -17.17 15.32 7.69
N LYS A 163 -16.16 15.83 6.99
CA LYS A 163 -14.73 15.50 7.14
C LYS A 163 -13.91 16.59 7.82
N MET A 164 -14.51 17.69 8.23
CA MET A 164 -13.82 18.82 8.84
C MET A 164 -13.35 18.53 10.27
N GLU A 165 -14.05 17.66 11.01
CA GLU A 165 -13.71 17.33 12.39
C GLU A 165 -12.76 16.13 12.46
N SER A 166 -11.79 16.23 13.36
CA SER A 166 -10.90 15.13 13.74
C SER A 166 -11.61 14.24 14.76
N LYS A 167 -11.47 12.92 14.63
CA LYS A 167 -11.96 11.97 15.64
C LYS A 167 -11.25 12.10 16.99
N GLY A 168 -10.10 12.80 17.04
CA GLY A 168 -9.30 13.01 18.24
C GLY A 168 -9.70 14.23 19.08
N ASN A 169 -10.51 15.15 18.56
CA ASN A 169 -10.95 16.35 19.25
C ASN A 169 -12.35 16.17 19.88
N VAL A 170 -12.50 15.20 20.76
CA VAL A 170 -13.46 15.34 21.85
C VAL A 170 -12.73 16.12 22.93
N ALA A 171 -12.76 17.46 22.80
CA ALA A 171 -12.28 18.32 23.85
C ALA A 171 -13.09 18.05 25.14
N HIS A 172 -12.40 17.76 26.20
CA HIS A 172 -12.93 17.72 27.57
C HIS A 172 -13.23 19.14 28.08
#